data_59a7a139d230891e530ab7a613d4e2c5
#
_entry.id   59a7a139d230891e530ab7a613d4e2c5
#
_cell.length_a   1.000
_cell.length_b   1.000
_cell.length_c   1.000
_cell.angle_alpha   90.00
_cell.angle_beta   90.00
_cell.angle_gamma   90.00
#
_symmetry.space_group_name_H-M   'P 1'
#
loop_
_entity.id
_entity.type
_entity.pdbx_description
1 polymer ?
#
loop_
_entity_poly.entity_id
_entity_poly.type
_entity_poly.pdbx_seq_one_letter_code
_entity_poly.pdbx_strand_id
1 'polypeptide(L)'
;MLISEVMKKNPVTVNFDIKLNEAYKLMQDKKIRHLPVLKEEKLIGVVTDRDLRLATSKLSEHPFDPETEVEKVMSHPVSTTSPNDPVERATQVMRELKIGCLPVVEEMKLVGIVTNTDLLDALLMLTGVHQPSGRLDVRLPNKTGELARLTGLLSEQKVNIHSILTYPDKDGKVRLVLRLGSMEMKMLAELICNAGFEVIWPVHIACVK
;
A
#
# COMPACT_ATOMS: atom_id res chain seq x y z
N MET A 1 3.06 3.07 9.88
CA MET A 1 1.64 2.66 9.73
C MET A 1 1.56 1.17 9.97
N LEU A 2 0.60 0.73 10.79
CA LEU A 2 0.41 -0.67 11.13
C LEU A 2 -0.72 -1.28 10.29
N ILE A 3 -0.72 -2.60 10.17
CA ILE A 3 -1.77 -3.34 9.45
C ILE A 3 -3.15 -3.07 10.05
N SER A 4 -3.28 -2.95 11.38
CA SER A 4 -4.53 -2.60 12.06
C SER A 4 -5.17 -1.28 11.62
N GLU A 5 -4.37 -0.35 11.06
CA GLU A 5 -4.83 0.96 10.60
C GLU A 5 -5.39 0.93 9.16
N VAL A 6 -5.01 -0.11 8.38
CA VAL A 6 -5.34 -0.18 6.94
C VAL A 6 -6.16 -1.43 6.57
N MET A 7 -6.15 -2.48 7.41
CA MET A 7 -6.88 -3.72 7.14
C MET A 7 -8.39 -3.52 7.11
N LYS A 8 -9.07 -4.32 6.32
CA LYS A 8 -10.52 -4.49 6.44
C LYS A 8 -10.83 -5.47 7.55
N LYS A 9 -11.49 -4.99 8.61
CA LYS A 9 -11.94 -5.81 9.74
C LYS A 9 -13.12 -6.68 9.34
N ASN A 10 -13.25 -7.84 10.00
CA ASN A 10 -14.34 -8.79 9.79
C ASN A 10 -14.54 -9.12 8.30
N PRO A 11 -13.54 -9.70 7.64
CA PRO A 11 -13.62 -10.00 6.21
C PRO A 11 -14.75 -11.00 5.94
N VAL A 12 -15.31 -10.93 4.74
CA VAL A 12 -16.22 -11.98 4.26
C VAL A 12 -15.43 -13.26 4.13
N THR A 13 -15.91 -14.34 4.73
CA THR A 13 -15.30 -15.66 4.74
C THR A 13 -16.24 -16.69 4.14
N VAL A 14 -15.72 -17.85 3.80
CA VAL A 14 -16.49 -19.00 3.34
C VAL A 14 -16.03 -20.27 4.05
N ASN A 15 -16.91 -21.25 4.14
CA ASN A 15 -16.54 -22.59 4.57
C ASN A 15 -15.80 -23.33 3.45
N PHE A 16 -14.97 -24.29 3.81
CA PHE A 16 -14.15 -25.08 2.88
C PHE A 16 -14.95 -25.90 1.87
N ASP A 17 -16.19 -26.25 2.18
CA ASP A 17 -17.13 -27.07 1.40
C ASP A 17 -18.03 -26.25 0.46
N ILE A 18 -17.95 -24.91 0.48
CA ILE A 18 -18.70 -24.07 -0.46
C ILE A 18 -18.33 -24.40 -1.91
N LYS A 19 -19.29 -24.32 -2.82
CA LYS A 19 -19.07 -24.60 -4.23
C LYS A 19 -18.38 -23.43 -4.95
N LEU A 20 -17.60 -23.73 -6.00
CA LEU A 20 -16.86 -22.72 -6.76
C LEU A 20 -17.78 -21.64 -7.34
N ASN A 21 -18.95 -22.04 -7.90
CA ASN A 21 -19.95 -21.12 -8.44
C ASN A 21 -20.55 -20.20 -7.37
N GLU A 22 -20.83 -20.71 -6.17
CA GLU A 22 -21.35 -19.92 -5.05
C GLU A 22 -20.31 -18.94 -4.52
N ALA A 23 -19.05 -19.39 -4.34
CA ALA A 23 -17.95 -18.54 -3.93
C ALA A 23 -17.70 -17.41 -4.95
N TYR A 24 -17.75 -17.72 -6.25
CA TYR A 24 -17.61 -16.72 -7.31
C TYR A 24 -18.77 -15.70 -7.28
N LYS A 25 -20.02 -16.18 -7.15
CA LYS A 25 -21.18 -15.29 -7.02
C LYS A 25 -21.06 -14.37 -5.79
N LEU A 26 -20.64 -14.91 -4.65
CA LEU A 26 -20.42 -14.11 -3.44
C LEU A 26 -19.37 -13.02 -3.67
N MET A 27 -18.26 -13.32 -4.39
CA MET A 27 -17.25 -12.32 -4.74
C MET A 27 -17.84 -11.21 -5.61
N GLN A 28 -18.68 -11.55 -6.61
CA GLN A 28 -19.34 -10.57 -7.48
C GLN A 28 -20.32 -9.69 -6.71
N ASP A 29 -21.19 -10.29 -5.90
CA ASP A 29 -22.20 -9.57 -5.13
C ASP A 29 -21.57 -8.61 -4.11
N LYS A 30 -20.49 -9.04 -3.47
CA LYS A 30 -19.75 -8.23 -2.49
C LYS A 30 -18.68 -7.33 -3.10
N LYS A 31 -18.41 -7.42 -4.42
CA LYS A 31 -17.35 -6.71 -5.14
C LYS A 31 -15.96 -6.91 -4.51
N ILE A 32 -15.68 -8.14 -4.11
CA ILE A 32 -14.41 -8.58 -3.53
C ILE A 32 -13.76 -9.64 -4.40
N ARG A 33 -12.45 -9.84 -4.25
CA ARG A 33 -11.68 -10.78 -5.07
C ARG A 33 -10.92 -11.83 -4.25
N HIS A 34 -11.07 -11.81 -2.95
CA HIS A 34 -10.35 -12.70 -2.04
C HIS A 34 -11.32 -13.14 -0.95
N LEU A 35 -11.40 -14.44 -0.71
CA LEU A 35 -12.19 -15.02 0.37
C LEU A 35 -11.28 -15.90 1.22
N PRO A 36 -11.05 -15.54 2.49
CA PRO A 36 -10.50 -16.48 3.45
C PRO A 36 -11.43 -17.68 3.62
N VAL A 37 -10.84 -18.87 3.61
CA VAL A 37 -11.56 -20.14 3.74
C VAL A 37 -11.37 -20.67 5.15
N LEU A 38 -12.49 -20.98 5.80
CA LEU A 38 -12.49 -21.46 7.18
C LEU A 38 -12.95 -22.91 7.26
N LYS A 39 -12.42 -23.61 8.26
CA LYS A 39 -12.92 -24.91 8.73
C LYS A 39 -12.96 -24.84 10.25
N GLU A 40 -14.13 -25.08 10.86
CA GLU A 40 -14.31 -24.97 12.31
C GLU A 40 -13.76 -23.64 12.87
N GLU A 41 -14.10 -22.51 12.22
CA GLU A 41 -13.63 -21.16 12.53
C GLU A 41 -12.11 -20.90 12.38
N LYS A 42 -11.34 -21.90 11.98
CA LYS A 42 -9.91 -21.79 11.72
C LYS A 42 -9.65 -21.44 10.27
N LEU A 43 -8.75 -20.48 10.03
CA LEU A 43 -8.30 -20.16 8.68
C LEU A 43 -7.46 -21.33 8.13
N ILE A 44 -7.91 -21.93 7.03
CA ILE A 44 -7.23 -23.05 6.38
C ILE A 44 -6.75 -22.73 4.96
N GLY A 45 -7.34 -21.73 4.30
CA GLY A 45 -7.03 -21.40 2.92
C GLY A 45 -7.43 -19.98 2.56
N VAL A 46 -7.07 -19.56 1.36
CA VAL A 46 -7.59 -18.38 0.67
C VAL A 46 -7.92 -18.77 -0.76
N VAL A 47 -9.06 -18.33 -1.25
CA VAL A 47 -9.42 -18.46 -2.67
C VAL A 47 -9.64 -17.09 -3.28
N THR A 48 -9.18 -16.92 -4.51
CA THR A 48 -9.31 -15.66 -5.25
C THR A 48 -10.21 -15.82 -6.48
N ASP A 49 -10.72 -14.71 -7.01
CA ASP A 49 -11.50 -14.70 -8.25
C ASP A 49 -10.69 -15.26 -9.43
N ARG A 50 -9.37 -15.06 -9.40
CA ARG A 50 -8.46 -15.63 -10.40
C ARG A 50 -8.39 -17.15 -10.29
N ASP A 51 -8.28 -17.69 -9.08
CA ASP A 51 -8.21 -19.14 -8.86
C ASP A 51 -9.50 -19.81 -9.36
N LEU A 52 -10.66 -19.24 -9.02
CA LEU A 52 -11.96 -19.76 -9.46
C LEU A 52 -12.10 -19.74 -10.98
N ARG A 53 -11.72 -18.62 -11.63
CA ARG A 53 -11.79 -18.51 -13.10
C ARG A 53 -10.81 -19.43 -13.81
N LEU A 54 -9.59 -19.59 -13.29
CA LEU A 54 -8.62 -20.51 -13.88
C LEU A 54 -9.05 -21.95 -13.70
N ALA A 55 -9.54 -22.31 -12.50
CA ALA A 55 -9.99 -23.66 -12.19
C ALA A 55 -11.16 -24.13 -13.06
N THR A 56 -12.10 -23.23 -13.42
CA THR A 56 -13.28 -23.54 -14.23
C THR A 56 -13.11 -23.14 -15.71
N SER A 57 -11.92 -22.69 -16.12
CA SER A 57 -11.68 -22.21 -17.48
C SER A 57 -11.69 -23.34 -18.50
N LYS A 58 -12.36 -23.13 -19.63
CA LYS A 58 -12.31 -24.02 -20.79
C LYS A 58 -10.93 -24.12 -21.43
N LEU A 59 -10.00 -23.22 -21.07
CA LEU A 59 -8.60 -23.27 -21.52
C LEU A 59 -7.73 -24.18 -20.63
N SER A 60 -8.26 -24.65 -19.50
CA SER A 60 -7.59 -25.65 -18.68
C SER A 60 -7.73 -27.03 -19.33
N GLU A 61 -6.67 -27.83 -19.27
CA GLU A 61 -6.71 -29.23 -19.73
C GLU A 61 -7.69 -30.08 -18.93
N HIS A 62 -7.85 -29.77 -17.63
CA HIS A 62 -8.74 -30.45 -16.70
C HIS A 62 -9.51 -29.40 -15.86
N PRO A 63 -10.54 -28.75 -16.43
CA PRO A 63 -11.34 -27.79 -15.68
C PRO A 63 -12.17 -28.50 -14.60
N PHE A 64 -12.22 -27.89 -13.42
CA PHE A 64 -13.11 -28.33 -12.35
C PHE A 64 -14.56 -28.00 -12.71
N ASP A 65 -15.47 -28.88 -12.28
CA ASP A 65 -16.90 -28.59 -12.29
C ASP A 65 -17.21 -27.42 -11.35
N PRO A 66 -18.04 -26.44 -11.75
CA PRO A 66 -18.46 -25.36 -10.88
C PRO A 66 -19.09 -25.82 -9.54
N GLU A 67 -19.62 -27.04 -9.47
CA GLU A 67 -20.13 -27.66 -8.24
C GLU A 67 -19.04 -28.30 -7.37
N THR A 68 -17.76 -28.19 -7.76
CA THR A 68 -16.63 -28.63 -6.93
C THR A 68 -16.48 -27.74 -5.69
N GLU A 69 -15.98 -28.29 -4.61
CA GLU A 69 -15.72 -27.57 -3.36
C GLU A 69 -14.46 -26.71 -3.44
N VAL A 70 -14.50 -25.54 -2.80
CA VAL A 70 -13.40 -24.56 -2.76
C VAL A 70 -12.12 -25.15 -2.20
N GLU A 71 -12.19 -26.13 -1.29
CA GLU A 71 -11.02 -26.82 -0.71
C GLU A 71 -10.09 -27.40 -1.79
N LYS A 72 -10.63 -27.79 -2.95
CA LYS A 72 -9.84 -28.36 -4.07
C LYS A 72 -9.02 -27.34 -4.85
N VAL A 73 -9.34 -26.05 -4.69
CA VAL A 73 -8.81 -24.96 -5.52
C VAL A 73 -8.11 -23.90 -4.68
N MET A 74 -8.47 -23.78 -3.39
CA MET A 74 -7.90 -22.77 -2.51
C MET A 74 -6.37 -22.90 -2.38
N SER A 75 -5.70 -21.79 -2.20
CA SER A 75 -4.27 -21.76 -1.85
C SER A 75 -4.06 -22.10 -0.38
N HIS A 76 -3.20 -23.06 -0.10
CA HIS A 76 -2.77 -23.47 1.25
C HIS A 76 -1.31 -24.02 1.18
N PRO A 77 -0.48 -23.91 2.25
CA PRO A 77 -0.74 -23.15 3.47
C PRO A 77 -0.85 -21.65 3.21
N VAL A 78 -1.54 -20.94 4.11
CA VAL A 78 -1.82 -19.50 3.98
C VAL A 78 -0.74 -18.68 4.66
N SER A 79 -0.16 -17.73 3.94
CA SER A 79 0.65 -16.67 4.55
C SER A 79 -0.28 -15.65 5.22
N THR A 80 0.03 -15.29 6.45
CA THR A 80 -0.75 -14.36 7.27
C THR A 80 0.11 -13.21 7.77
N THR A 81 -0.50 -12.17 8.31
CA THR A 81 0.17 -11.08 9.02
C THR A 81 -0.56 -10.78 10.33
N SER A 82 0.08 -10.04 11.23
CA SER A 82 -0.51 -9.59 12.50
C SER A 82 -1.03 -8.15 12.38
N PRO A 83 -2.05 -7.75 13.19
CA PRO A 83 -2.47 -6.35 13.27
C PRO A 83 -1.35 -5.36 13.60
N ASN A 84 -0.35 -5.81 14.35
CA ASN A 84 0.79 -5.00 14.80
C ASN A 84 1.99 -5.03 13.84
N ASP A 85 1.91 -5.76 12.73
CA ASP A 85 2.96 -5.74 11.72
C ASP A 85 2.95 -4.38 10.97
N PRO A 86 4.13 -3.84 10.59
CA PRO A 86 4.20 -2.67 9.73
C PRO A 86 3.73 -3.01 8.31
N VAL A 87 3.08 -2.05 7.64
CA VAL A 87 2.58 -2.24 6.26
C VAL A 87 3.70 -2.58 5.27
N GLU A 88 4.90 -2.10 5.52
CA GLU A 88 6.09 -2.37 4.70
C GLU A 88 6.44 -3.87 4.69
N ARG A 89 6.32 -4.54 5.84
CA ARG A 89 6.55 -5.98 5.95
C ARG A 89 5.51 -6.77 5.17
N ALA A 90 4.24 -6.45 5.33
CA ALA A 90 3.17 -7.08 4.56
C ALA A 90 3.34 -6.87 3.06
N THR A 91 3.71 -5.64 2.63
CA THR A 91 4.01 -5.31 1.24
C THR A 91 5.15 -6.16 0.69
N GLN A 92 6.23 -6.33 1.47
CA GLN A 92 7.36 -7.17 1.08
C GLN A 92 6.94 -8.63 0.89
N VAL A 93 6.22 -9.21 1.85
CA VAL A 93 5.72 -10.59 1.78
C VAL A 93 4.82 -10.79 0.56
N MET A 94 3.85 -9.88 0.34
CA MET A 94 2.94 -9.98 -0.80
C MET A 94 3.67 -9.88 -2.13
N ARG A 95 4.69 -9.02 -2.23
CA ARG A 95 5.54 -8.89 -3.42
C ARG A 95 6.39 -10.13 -3.68
N GLU A 96 7.04 -10.67 -2.66
CA GLU A 96 7.92 -11.84 -2.76
C GLU A 96 7.14 -13.10 -3.15
N LEU A 97 5.99 -13.32 -2.51
CA LEU A 97 5.12 -14.46 -2.78
C LEU A 97 4.20 -14.26 -3.98
N LYS A 98 4.16 -13.05 -4.56
CA LYS A 98 3.27 -12.68 -5.69
C LYS A 98 1.80 -12.92 -5.39
N ILE A 99 1.38 -12.66 -4.15
CA ILE A 99 -0.01 -12.80 -3.69
C ILE A 99 -0.71 -11.46 -3.57
N GLY A 100 -2.04 -11.46 -3.71
CA GLY A 100 -2.87 -10.24 -3.72
C GLY A 100 -3.45 -9.84 -2.38
N CYS A 101 -3.33 -10.69 -1.35
CA CYS A 101 -3.82 -10.39 -0.01
C CYS A 101 -3.07 -11.18 1.06
N LEU A 102 -3.20 -10.73 2.30
CA LEU A 102 -2.83 -11.45 3.51
C LEU A 102 -4.00 -11.41 4.50
N PRO A 103 -4.53 -12.55 4.93
CA PRO A 103 -5.38 -12.61 6.11
C PRO A 103 -4.63 -12.10 7.33
N VAL A 104 -5.31 -11.32 8.16
CA VAL A 104 -4.76 -10.77 9.40
C VAL A 104 -5.25 -11.61 10.55
N VAL A 105 -4.31 -12.19 11.29
CA VAL A 105 -4.59 -13.14 12.36
C VAL A 105 -4.04 -12.61 13.68
N GLU A 106 -4.86 -12.70 14.72
CA GLU A 106 -4.52 -12.39 16.11
C GLU A 106 -5.01 -13.53 17.00
N GLU A 107 -4.17 -14.05 17.89
CA GLU A 107 -4.51 -15.16 18.78
C GLU A 107 -5.18 -16.35 18.04
N MET A 108 -4.64 -16.72 16.89
CA MET A 108 -5.15 -17.79 16.00
C MET A 108 -6.53 -17.52 15.38
N LYS A 109 -7.08 -16.32 15.53
CA LYS A 109 -8.37 -15.92 14.96
C LYS A 109 -8.17 -14.97 13.78
N LEU A 110 -8.95 -15.14 12.75
CA LEU A 110 -9.01 -14.22 11.63
C LEU A 110 -9.72 -12.93 12.07
N VAL A 111 -8.99 -11.81 12.12
CA VAL A 111 -9.51 -10.51 12.55
C VAL A 111 -9.64 -9.51 11.41
N GLY A 112 -8.97 -9.76 10.28
CA GLY A 112 -8.98 -8.85 9.14
C GLY A 112 -8.41 -9.47 7.87
N ILE A 113 -8.39 -8.67 6.83
CA ILE A 113 -7.67 -8.94 5.58
C ILE A 113 -7.04 -7.65 5.07
N VAL A 114 -5.81 -7.72 4.57
CA VAL A 114 -5.16 -6.63 3.85
C VAL A 114 -4.89 -7.06 2.42
N THR A 115 -5.15 -6.17 1.48
CA THR A 115 -5.00 -6.42 0.03
C THR A 115 -4.05 -5.43 -0.61
N ASN A 116 -3.62 -5.69 -1.86
CA ASN A 116 -2.82 -4.74 -2.63
C ASN A 116 -3.47 -3.35 -2.71
N THR A 117 -4.79 -3.27 -2.79
CA THR A 117 -5.51 -1.99 -2.83
C THR A 117 -5.35 -1.23 -1.51
N ASP A 118 -5.48 -1.93 -0.37
CA ASP A 118 -5.32 -1.30 0.94
C ASP A 118 -3.88 -0.77 1.16
N LEU A 119 -2.87 -1.48 0.61
CA LEU A 119 -1.48 -1.02 0.64
C LEU A 119 -1.23 0.18 -0.28
N LEU A 120 -1.90 0.25 -1.44
CA LEU A 120 -1.86 1.44 -2.29
C LEU A 120 -2.54 2.64 -1.62
N ASP A 121 -3.66 2.44 -0.95
CA ASP A 121 -4.32 3.48 -0.17
C ASP A 121 -3.43 3.95 1.00
N ALA A 122 -2.75 3.02 1.68
CA ALA A 122 -1.74 3.36 2.69
C ALA A 122 -0.62 4.24 2.12
N LEU A 123 -0.11 3.92 0.92
CA LEU A 123 0.89 4.73 0.24
C LEU A 123 0.37 6.15 -0.05
N LEU A 124 -0.86 6.28 -0.55
CA LEU A 124 -1.49 7.58 -0.79
C LEU A 124 -1.64 8.39 0.50
N MET A 125 -1.99 7.75 1.62
CA MET A 125 -2.05 8.40 2.93
C MET A 125 -0.66 8.87 3.40
N LEU A 126 0.35 8.02 3.33
CA LEU A 126 1.73 8.33 3.72
C LEU A 126 2.33 9.46 2.88
N THR A 127 1.97 9.55 1.61
CA THR A 127 2.42 10.62 0.72
C THR A 127 1.70 11.95 0.93
N GLY A 128 0.61 11.98 1.71
CA GLY A 128 -0.17 13.20 1.98
C GLY A 128 -0.91 13.77 0.76
N VAL A 129 -1.15 12.96 -0.28
CA VAL A 129 -1.81 13.40 -1.54
C VAL A 129 -3.27 13.79 -1.33
N HIS A 130 -3.94 13.23 -0.32
CA HIS A 130 -5.35 13.50 -0.04
C HIS A 130 -5.65 14.89 0.52
N GLN A 131 -4.63 15.62 0.97
CA GLN A 131 -4.79 16.96 1.50
C GLN A 131 -4.43 18.02 0.44
N PRO A 132 -5.15 19.15 0.37
CA PRO A 132 -4.75 20.28 -0.45
C PRO A 132 -3.31 20.69 -0.10
N SER A 133 -2.38 20.49 -1.01
CA SER A 133 -0.95 20.67 -0.75
C SER A 133 -0.17 20.88 -2.04
N GLY A 134 0.86 21.72 -1.95
CA GLY A 134 1.87 21.82 -3.01
C GLY A 134 2.94 20.75 -2.84
N ARG A 135 3.52 20.30 -3.95
CA ARG A 135 4.68 19.40 -3.96
C ARG A 135 5.97 20.20 -4.19
N LEU A 136 7.00 19.89 -3.40
CA LEU A 136 8.35 20.38 -3.56
C LEU A 136 9.32 19.22 -3.49
N ASP A 137 10.14 19.05 -4.55
CA ASP A 137 11.25 18.08 -4.54
C ASP A 137 12.57 18.82 -4.45
N VAL A 138 13.37 18.45 -3.47
CA VAL A 138 14.69 19.06 -3.22
C VAL A 138 15.75 17.98 -3.12
N ARG A 139 16.89 18.20 -3.72
CA ARG A 139 18.06 17.35 -3.55
C ARG A 139 18.98 17.93 -2.50
N LEU A 140 19.37 17.13 -1.52
CA LEU A 140 20.24 17.50 -0.42
C LEU A 140 21.50 16.63 -0.39
N PRO A 141 22.65 17.17 0.09
CA PRO A 141 23.73 16.32 0.55
C PRO A 141 23.24 15.37 1.65
N ASN A 142 23.67 14.11 1.62
CA ASN A 142 23.34 13.16 2.70
C ASN A 142 24.24 13.43 3.93
N LYS A 143 23.99 14.54 4.62
CA LYS A 143 24.76 15.01 5.78
C LYS A 143 23.83 15.44 6.91
N THR A 144 24.30 15.28 8.12
CA THR A 144 23.61 15.77 9.32
C THR A 144 23.36 17.27 9.23
N GLY A 145 22.14 17.71 9.59
CA GLY A 145 21.75 19.11 9.62
C GLY A 145 21.09 19.65 8.35
N GLU A 146 21.26 19.01 7.19
CA GLU A 146 20.69 19.53 5.92
C GLU A 146 19.15 19.54 5.93
N LEU A 147 18.51 18.52 6.49
CA LEU A 147 17.06 18.52 6.66
C LEU A 147 16.60 19.63 7.63
N ALA A 148 17.31 19.80 8.74
CA ALA A 148 16.99 20.86 9.72
C ALA A 148 17.10 22.25 9.09
N ARG A 149 18.13 22.50 8.26
CA ARG A 149 18.30 23.76 7.53
C ARG A 149 17.15 24.02 6.56
N LEU A 150 16.71 23.01 5.81
CA LEU A 150 15.59 23.12 4.88
C LEU A 150 14.26 23.38 5.62
N THR A 151 13.98 22.60 6.67
CA THR A 151 12.75 22.78 7.46
C THR A 151 12.72 24.07 8.23
N GLY A 152 13.87 24.62 8.63
CA GLY A 152 14.00 25.96 9.22
C GLY A 152 13.50 27.05 8.29
N LEU A 153 13.91 27.03 7.01
CA LEU A 153 13.42 27.98 6.01
C LEU A 153 11.90 27.90 5.81
N LEU A 154 11.34 26.68 5.78
CA LEU A 154 9.89 26.50 5.66
C LEU A 154 9.16 27.02 6.90
N SER A 155 9.74 26.86 8.09
CA SER A 155 9.21 27.36 9.36
C SER A 155 9.15 28.90 9.37
N GLU A 156 10.21 29.57 8.90
CA GLU A 156 10.25 31.04 8.78
C GLU A 156 9.13 31.57 7.85
N GLN A 157 8.80 30.80 6.82
CA GLN A 157 7.67 31.10 5.92
C GLN A 157 6.30 30.70 6.47
N LYS A 158 6.23 30.13 7.68
CA LYS A 158 5.04 29.63 8.34
C LYS A 158 4.28 28.57 7.50
N VAL A 159 5.02 27.78 6.72
CA VAL A 159 4.48 26.74 5.86
C VAL A 159 4.48 25.42 6.62
N ASN A 160 3.28 24.82 6.75
CA ASN A 160 3.14 23.51 7.36
C ASN A 160 3.60 22.40 6.41
N ILE A 161 4.24 21.37 6.98
CA ILE A 161 4.69 20.19 6.23
C ILE A 161 3.70 19.05 6.51
N HIS A 162 3.03 18.56 5.46
CA HIS A 162 2.07 17.45 5.56
C HIS A 162 2.73 16.09 5.46
N SER A 163 3.74 15.95 4.60
CA SER A 163 4.56 14.74 4.53
C SER A 163 5.97 15.03 4.02
N ILE A 164 6.91 14.17 4.42
CA ILE A 164 8.27 14.14 3.92
C ILE A 164 8.60 12.70 3.53
N LEU A 165 8.99 12.50 2.30
CA LEU A 165 9.55 11.24 1.82
C LEU A 165 11.00 11.47 1.42
N THR A 166 11.88 10.54 1.80
CA THR A 166 13.29 10.59 1.44
C THR A 166 13.71 9.32 0.73
N TYR A 167 14.52 9.45 -0.31
CA TYR A 167 15.14 8.31 -0.96
C TYR A 167 16.52 8.66 -1.53
N PRO A 168 17.40 7.65 -1.70
CA PRO A 168 18.72 7.86 -2.28
C PRO A 168 18.63 8.48 -3.68
N ASP A 169 19.54 9.42 -3.97
CA ASP A 169 19.69 10.03 -5.28
C ASP A 169 21.17 9.92 -5.74
N LYS A 170 21.49 10.48 -6.90
CA LYS A 170 22.82 10.43 -7.50
C LYS A 170 23.88 11.07 -6.60
N ASP A 171 25.13 10.66 -6.77
CA ASP A 171 26.32 11.26 -6.14
C ASP A 171 26.29 11.29 -4.60
N GLY A 172 25.70 10.27 -3.98
CA GLY A 172 25.61 10.19 -2.52
C GLY A 172 24.68 11.23 -1.89
N LYS A 173 23.86 11.90 -2.69
CA LYS A 173 22.81 12.80 -2.23
C LYS A 173 21.53 12.06 -1.87
N VAL A 174 20.61 12.75 -1.21
CA VAL A 174 19.24 12.29 -0.97
C VAL A 174 18.25 13.23 -1.63
N ARG A 175 17.18 12.67 -2.13
CA ARG A 175 16.05 13.44 -2.63
C ARG A 175 14.94 13.44 -1.59
N LEU A 176 14.45 14.63 -1.28
CA LEU A 176 13.28 14.85 -0.46
C LEU A 176 12.11 15.21 -1.36
N VAL A 177 10.98 14.58 -1.10
CA VAL A 177 9.68 14.98 -1.65
C VAL A 177 8.85 15.47 -0.49
N LEU A 178 8.49 16.75 -0.52
CA LEU A 178 7.68 17.38 0.51
C LEU A 178 6.28 17.67 -0.03
N ARG A 179 5.28 17.46 0.82
CA ARG A 179 3.94 18.02 0.65
C ARG A 179 3.76 19.15 1.64
N LEU A 180 3.48 20.33 1.12
CA LEU A 180 3.46 21.58 1.87
C LEU A 180 2.05 22.18 1.86
N GLY A 181 1.61 22.70 2.99
CA GLY A 181 0.34 23.37 3.17
C GLY A 181 0.29 24.77 2.50
N SER A 182 0.80 24.87 1.29
CA SER A 182 0.78 26.06 0.46
C SER A 182 0.55 25.70 -1.00
N MET A 183 -0.12 26.56 -1.72
CA MET A 183 -0.28 26.46 -3.19
C MET A 183 0.72 27.36 -3.95
N GLU A 184 1.41 28.25 -3.26
CA GLU A 184 2.40 29.18 -3.85
C GLU A 184 3.78 28.55 -3.99
N MET A 185 3.82 27.40 -4.68
CA MET A 185 5.03 26.58 -4.76
C MET A 185 6.17 27.25 -5.51
N LYS A 186 5.87 28.16 -6.45
CA LYS A 186 6.90 28.85 -7.21
C LYS A 186 7.75 29.75 -6.29
N MET A 187 7.12 30.58 -5.49
CA MET A 187 7.78 31.48 -4.56
C MET A 187 8.62 30.71 -3.53
N LEU A 188 8.08 29.64 -2.95
CA LEU A 188 8.80 28.81 -2.01
C LEU A 188 10.01 28.10 -2.65
N ALA A 189 9.85 27.62 -3.87
CA ALA A 189 10.92 26.96 -4.61
C ALA A 189 12.07 27.94 -4.94
N GLU A 190 11.76 29.18 -5.34
CA GLU A 190 12.74 30.25 -5.57
C GLU A 190 13.51 30.59 -4.28
N LEU A 191 12.82 30.75 -3.17
CA LEU A 191 13.42 31.01 -1.86
C LEU A 191 14.40 29.89 -1.45
N ILE A 192 13.98 28.64 -1.57
CA ILE A 192 14.78 27.47 -1.21
C ILE A 192 15.99 27.35 -2.15
N CYS A 193 15.80 27.61 -3.43
CA CYS A 193 16.87 27.63 -4.40
C CYS A 193 17.91 28.73 -4.07
N ASN A 194 17.49 29.94 -3.73
CA ASN A 194 18.37 31.05 -3.35
C ASN A 194 19.12 30.76 -2.05
N ALA A 195 18.59 29.92 -1.17
CA ALA A 195 19.29 29.42 0.01
C ALA A 195 20.31 28.32 -0.27
N GLY A 196 20.55 27.99 -1.55
CA GLY A 196 21.60 27.07 -2.00
C GLY A 196 21.15 25.61 -2.10
N PHE A 197 19.84 25.33 -2.07
CA PHE A 197 19.31 23.99 -2.28
C PHE A 197 19.01 23.73 -3.76
N GLU A 198 19.20 22.49 -4.20
CA GLU A 198 18.89 22.07 -5.56
C GLU A 198 17.40 21.65 -5.66
N VAL A 199 16.56 22.55 -6.18
CA VAL A 199 15.13 22.28 -6.42
C VAL A 199 14.97 21.48 -7.70
N ILE A 200 14.23 20.35 -7.62
CA ILE A 200 13.97 19.45 -8.76
C ILE A 200 12.53 19.63 -9.26
N TRP A 201 11.61 19.90 -8.33
CA TRP A 201 10.21 20.16 -8.63
C TRP A 201 9.68 21.29 -7.73
N PRO A 202 8.91 22.23 -8.27
CA PRO A 202 8.52 22.37 -9.68
C PRO A 202 9.71 22.61 -10.61
N VAL A 203 9.57 22.21 -11.87
CA VAL A 203 10.59 22.45 -12.90
C VAL A 203 10.60 23.93 -13.33
N HIS A 204 11.73 24.37 -13.90
CA HIS A 204 11.91 25.76 -14.42
C HIS A 204 11.87 26.85 -13.35
N ILE A 205 12.44 26.58 -12.19
CA ILE A 205 12.68 27.60 -11.17
C ILE A 205 13.96 28.35 -11.52
N ALA A 206 13.85 29.66 -11.68
CA ALA A 206 15.01 30.53 -11.85
C ALA A 206 15.67 30.76 -10.48
N CYS A 207 16.76 30.05 -10.23
CA CYS A 207 17.61 30.34 -9.08
C CYS A 207 18.52 31.51 -9.43
N VAL A 208 18.47 32.56 -8.66
CA VAL A 208 19.48 33.65 -8.75
C VAL A 208 20.77 33.07 -8.15
N LYS A 209 21.79 32.92 -8.99
CA LYS A 209 23.14 32.49 -8.56
C LYS A 209 23.87 33.64 -7.90
#